data_ba9233b5c3bcb572b29b06c002b8d4f2
#
_entry.id   ba9233b5c3bcb572b29b06c002b8d4f2
#
_cell.length_a   1.000
_cell.length_b   1.000
_cell.length_c   1.000
_cell.angle_alpha   90.00
_cell.angle_beta   90.00
_cell.angle_gamma   90.00
#
_symmetry.space_group_name_H-M   'P 1'
#
loop_
_entity.id
_entity.type
_entity.pdbx_description
1 polymer ?
#
loop_
_entity_poly.entity_id
_entity_poly.type
_entity_poly.pdbx_seq_one_letter_code
_entity_poly.pdbx_strand_id
1 'polypeptide(L)'
;MNKEYNIKELLDSIDFNKNKLTKVNDKLMLTNYQIEVLKRFDIIPENYTSLSNIICDAEEVYEETLDEELDAILSELQERNYYENTNK
;
A
#
# COMPACT_ATOMS: atom_id res chain seq x y z
N MET A 1 -2.15 -19.65 30.24
CA MET A 1 -2.25 -18.38 30.45
C MET A 1 -1.61 -17.53 29.49
N ASN A 2 -0.38 -17.66 29.30
CA ASN A 2 0.35 -16.80 28.44
C ASN A 2 0.12 -17.00 26.97
N LYS A 3 -0.58 -18.07 26.60
CA LYS A 3 -0.82 -18.35 25.18
C LYS A 3 -1.68 -17.29 24.51
N GLU A 4 -2.73 -16.85 25.17
CA GLU A 4 -3.57 -15.83 24.58
C GLU A 4 -2.82 -14.53 24.42
N TYR A 5 -2.01 -14.20 25.39
CA TYR A 5 -1.21 -13.00 25.36
C TYR A 5 -0.22 -13.02 24.19
N ASN A 6 0.44 -14.17 24.04
CA ASN A 6 1.41 -14.31 22.96
C ASN A 6 0.78 -14.23 21.57
N ILE A 7 -0.42 -14.80 21.44
CA ILE A 7 -1.13 -14.75 20.17
C ILE A 7 -1.49 -13.30 19.82
N LYS A 8 -1.92 -12.56 20.83
CA LYS A 8 -2.28 -11.17 20.62
C LYS A 8 -1.07 -10.35 20.19
N GLU A 9 0.08 -10.59 20.79
CA GLU A 9 1.30 -9.91 20.40
C GLU A 9 1.69 -10.23 18.97
N LEU A 10 1.54 -11.49 18.57
CA LEU A 10 1.85 -11.87 17.20
C LEU A 10 0.94 -11.17 16.20
N LEU A 11 -0.34 -11.09 16.52
CA LEU A 11 -1.29 -10.41 15.65
C LEU A 11 -0.97 -8.92 15.53
N ASP A 12 -0.62 -8.31 16.64
CA ASP A 12 -0.24 -6.91 16.63
C ASP A 12 1.02 -6.69 15.80
N SER A 13 1.97 -7.60 15.90
CA SER A 13 3.20 -7.50 15.10
C SER A 13 2.92 -7.63 13.61
N ILE A 14 2.02 -8.54 13.24
CA ILE A 14 1.64 -8.72 11.84
C ILE A 14 0.99 -7.45 11.31
N ASP A 15 0.05 -6.88 12.08
CA ASP A 15 -0.61 -5.65 11.68
C ASP A 15 0.38 -4.51 11.54
N PHE A 16 1.32 -4.41 12.46
CA PHE A 16 2.32 -3.38 12.41
C PHE A 16 3.17 -3.49 11.16
N ASN A 17 3.61 -4.71 10.82
CA ASN A 17 4.41 -4.92 9.61
C ASN A 17 3.62 -4.61 8.34
N LYS A 18 2.35 -4.93 8.34
CA LYS A 18 1.49 -4.69 7.20
C LYS A 18 1.38 -3.21 6.90
N ASN A 19 1.28 -2.38 7.93
CA ASN A 19 1.11 -0.95 7.79
C ASN A 19 2.41 -0.16 7.84
N LYS A 20 3.54 -0.86 7.96
CA LYS A 20 4.83 -0.20 8.05
C LYS A 20 5.23 0.38 6.71
N LEU A 21 5.60 1.65 6.70
CA LEU A 21 6.08 2.31 5.50
C LEU A 21 7.47 1.78 5.13
N THR A 22 7.63 1.45 3.89
CA THR A 22 8.90 0.93 3.36
C THR A 22 9.36 1.84 2.23
N LYS A 23 10.63 2.16 2.22
CA LYS A 23 11.20 2.97 1.16
C LYS A 23 11.34 2.10 -0.10
N VAL A 24 10.54 2.40 -1.10
CA VAL A 24 10.57 1.68 -2.36
C VAL A 24 11.77 2.11 -3.20
N ASN A 25 11.96 3.44 -3.28
CA ASN A 25 13.12 4.02 -3.94
C ASN A 25 13.30 5.42 -3.35
N ASP A 26 14.20 6.20 -3.90
CA ASP A 26 14.52 7.52 -3.35
C ASP A 26 13.34 8.48 -3.28
N LYS A 27 12.30 8.22 -4.03
CA LYS A 27 11.17 9.13 -4.16
C LYS A 27 9.86 8.61 -3.59
N LEU A 28 9.78 7.31 -3.29
CA LEU A 28 8.51 6.70 -2.90
C LEU A 28 8.64 5.87 -1.64
N MET A 29 7.64 6.01 -0.78
CA MET A 29 7.46 5.14 0.37
C MET A 29 6.04 4.61 0.35
N LEU A 30 5.89 3.31 0.51
CA LEU A 30 4.58 2.65 0.54
C LEU A 30 4.54 1.68 1.70
N THR A 31 3.33 1.32 2.13
CA THR A 31 3.24 0.28 3.16
C THR A 31 3.54 -1.07 2.53
N ASN A 32 3.97 -2.01 3.36
CA ASN A 32 4.25 -3.37 2.86
C ASN A 32 3.02 -3.98 2.21
N TYR A 33 1.85 -3.72 2.76
CA TYR A 33 0.61 -4.25 2.20
C TYR A 33 0.33 -3.66 0.82
N GLN A 34 0.53 -2.35 0.67
CA GLN A 34 0.33 -1.70 -0.62
C GLN A 34 1.27 -2.26 -1.68
N ILE A 35 2.53 -2.45 -1.31
CA ILE A 35 3.51 -3.02 -2.24
C ILE A 35 3.09 -4.42 -2.66
N GLU A 36 2.66 -5.24 -1.71
CA GLU A 36 2.27 -6.61 -2.00
C GLU A 36 1.08 -6.66 -2.95
N VAL A 37 0.04 -5.86 -2.68
CA VAL A 37 -1.14 -5.85 -3.54
C VAL A 37 -0.79 -5.37 -4.94
N LEU A 38 -0.01 -4.30 -5.04
CA LEU A 38 0.39 -3.77 -6.34
C LEU A 38 1.15 -4.80 -7.16
N LYS A 39 2.05 -5.53 -6.52
CA LYS A 39 2.85 -6.53 -7.23
C LYS A 39 2.01 -7.70 -7.74
N ARG A 40 0.89 -8.00 -7.09
CA ARG A 40 -0.01 -9.03 -7.59
C ARG A 40 -0.56 -8.70 -8.96
N PHE A 41 -0.63 -7.43 -9.28
CA PHE A 41 -1.18 -6.96 -10.55
C PHE A 41 -0.07 -6.45 -11.48
N ASP A 42 1.15 -6.89 -11.24
CA ASP A 42 2.32 -6.52 -12.07
C ASP A 42 2.65 -5.03 -12.03
N ILE A 43 2.17 -4.34 -11.02
CA ILE A 43 2.56 -2.95 -10.80
C ILE A 43 3.75 -2.97 -9.86
N ILE A 44 4.94 -2.72 -10.39
CA ILE A 44 6.18 -2.80 -9.63
C ILE A 44 6.55 -1.39 -9.16
N PRO A 45 6.35 -1.08 -7.86
CA PRO A 45 6.54 0.29 -7.40
C PRO A 45 7.95 0.84 -7.62
N GLU A 46 8.95 -0.02 -7.63
CA GLU A 46 10.32 0.40 -7.83
C GLU A 46 10.55 1.06 -9.20
N ASN A 47 9.65 0.78 -10.14
CA ASN A 47 9.75 1.34 -11.48
C ASN A 47 9.09 2.72 -11.62
N TYR A 48 8.53 3.23 -10.53
CA TYR A 48 7.81 4.50 -10.56
C TYR A 48 8.56 5.56 -9.76
N THR A 49 8.37 6.81 -10.14
CA THR A 49 8.98 7.93 -9.44
C THR A 49 7.96 8.82 -8.76
N SER A 50 6.68 8.58 -8.98
CA SER A 50 5.65 9.38 -8.34
C SER A 50 4.45 8.52 -7.97
N LEU A 51 3.78 8.93 -6.90
CA LEU A 51 2.59 8.26 -6.45
C LEU A 51 1.45 8.38 -7.47
N SER A 52 1.38 9.54 -8.14
CA SER A 52 0.35 9.75 -9.16
C SER A 52 0.40 8.73 -10.27
N ASN A 53 1.60 8.36 -10.70
CA ASN A 53 1.74 7.39 -11.78
C ASN A 53 1.30 6.00 -11.34
N ILE A 54 1.62 5.63 -10.10
CA ILE A 54 1.16 4.35 -9.56
C ILE A 54 -0.36 4.33 -9.50
N ILE A 55 -0.96 5.41 -9.03
CA ILE A 55 -2.42 5.52 -8.91
C ILE A 55 -3.06 5.37 -10.28
N CYS A 56 -2.51 6.03 -11.28
CA CYS A 56 -3.05 5.98 -12.63
C CYS A 56 -3.08 4.56 -13.17
N ASP A 57 -1.97 3.85 -13.05
CA ASP A 57 -1.91 2.47 -13.54
C ASP A 57 -2.79 1.54 -12.73
N ALA A 58 -2.85 1.75 -11.40
CA ALA A 58 -3.69 0.92 -10.55
C ALA A 58 -5.17 1.14 -10.85
N GLU A 59 -5.56 2.35 -11.19
CA GLU A 59 -6.94 2.62 -11.57
C GLU A 59 -7.33 1.87 -12.84
N GLU A 60 -6.44 1.81 -13.81
CA GLU A 60 -6.71 1.06 -15.02
C GLU A 60 -6.91 -0.42 -14.73
N VAL A 61 -6.05 -0.98 -13.89
CA VAL A 61 -6.16 -2.39 -13.51
C VAL A 61 -7.44 -2.62 -12.73
N TYR A 62 -7.79 -1.70 -11.84
CA TYR A 62 -9.02 -1.83 -11.06
C TYR A 62 -10.26 -1.86 -11.96
N GLU A 63 -10.29 -1.03 -12.99
CA GLU A 63 -11.42 -1.01 -13.91
C GLU A 63 -11.64 -2.37 -14.58
N GLU A 64 -10.55 -3.10 -14.80
CA GLU A 64 -10.64 -4.42 -15.40
C GLU A 64 -10.97 -5.52 -14.42
N THR A 65 -10.43 -5.44 -13.21
CA THR A 65 -10.52 -6.54 -12.24
C THR A 65 -11.58 -6.33 -11.18
N LEU A 66 -11.89 -5.08 -10.84
CA LEU A 66 -12.80 -4.71 -9.75
C LEU A 66 -12.41 -5.38 -8.43
N ASP A 67 -11.12 -5.56 -8.21
CA ASP A 67 -10.60 -6.24 -7.02
C ASP A 67 -10.74 -5.36 -5.78
N GLU A 68 -11.30 -5.93 -4.71
CA GLU A 68 -11.59 -5.16 -3.51
C GLU A 68 -10.33 -4.70 -2.77
N GLU A 69 -9.31 -5.55 -2.73
CA GLU A 69 -8.06 -5.16 -2.08
C GLU A 69 -7.38 -4.04 -2.84
N LEU A 70 -7.40 -4.12 -4.14
CA LEU A 70 -6.83 -3.06 -4.97
C LEU A 70 -7.59 -1.76 -4.76
N ASP A 71 -8.93 -1.84 -4.69
CA ASP A 71 -9.74 -0.66 -4.43
C ASP A 71 -9.38 -0.02 -3.08
N ALA A 72 -9.18 -0.85 -2.07
CA ALA A 72 -8.85 -0.36 -0.73
C ALA A 72 -7.52 0.39 -0.73
N ILE A 73 -6.48 -0.18 -1.35
CA ILE A 73 -5.20 0.49 -1.36
C ILE A 73 -5.22 1.71 -2.28
N LEU A 74 -6.00 1.67 -3.35
CA LEU A 74 -6.16 2.83 -4.22
C LEU A 74 -6.70 4.02 -3.46
N SER A 75 -7.71 3.79 -2.64
CA SER A 75 -8.28 4.85 -1.82
C SER A 75 -7.23 5.45 -0.88
N GLU A 76 -6.42 4.59 -0.26
CA GLU A 76 -5.34 5.05 0.61
C GLU A 76 -4.31 5.88 -0.14
N LEU A 77 -3.92 5.41 -1.31
CA LEU A 77 -2.92 6.11 -2.10
C LEU A 77 -3.43 7.44 -2.62
N GLN A 78 -4.69 7.49 -3.05
CA GLN A 78 -5.30 8.72 -3.53
C GLN A 78 -5.40 9.75 -2.41
N GLU A 79 -5.80 9.32 -1.23
CA GLU A 79 -5.89 10.22 -0.08
C GLU A 79 -4.52 10.77 0.27
N ARG A 80 -3.53 9.91 0.33
CA ARG A 80 -2.17 10.33 0.64
C ARG A 80 -1.63 11.30 -0.41
N ASN A 81 -1.87 11.00 -1.68
CA ASN A 81 -1.42 11.86 -2.76
C ASN A 81 -2.07 13.24 -2.68
N TYR A 82 -3.34 13.27 -2.32
CA TYR A 82 -4.06 14.52 -2.14
C TYR A 82 -3.42 15.37 -1.05
N TYR A 83 -3.13 14.77 0.11
CA TYR A 83 -2.54 15.50 1.21
C TYR A 83 -1.13 15.98 0.90
N GLU A 84 -0.34 15.17 0.24
CA GLU A 84 1.01 15.56 -0.12
C GLU A 84 1.03 16.73 -1.08
N ASN A 85 0.10 16.75 -2.03
CA ASN A 85 0.01 17.84 -2.98
C ASN A 85 -0.57 19.11 -2.36
N THR A 86 -1.45 18.95 -1.37
CA THR A 86 -2.09 20.08 -0.73
C THR A 86 -1.16 20.81 0.24
N ASN A 87 -0.23 20.10 0.82
CA ASN A 87 0.69 20.66 1.80
C ASN A 87 1.87 21.42 1.19
N LYS A 88 1.86 21.61 -0.08
CA LYS A 88 2.85 22.47 -0.72
C LYS A 88 2.39 23.91 -0.71
#